data_f67ab1f3e077d2f7174fe7a1b5dc341e
#
_entry.id   f67ab1f3e077d2f7174fe7a1b5dc341e
#
_cell.length_a   1.000
_cell.length_b   1.000
_cell.length_c   1.000
_cell.angle_alpha   90.00
_cell.angle_beta   90.00
_cell.angle_gamma   90.00
#
_symmetry.space_group_name_H-M   'P 1'
#
loop_
_entity.id
_entity.type
_entity.pdbx_description
1 polymer ?
#
loop_
_entity_poly.entity_id
_entity_poly.type
_entity_poly.pdbx_seq_one_letter_code
_entity_poly.pdbx_strand_id
1 'polypeptide(L)'
;VSVPASIVPLFADIDDVVRRLAETGYLADTATATAVFLADRLGKPLLVEGPAGVGKTELARATAHATGSGLVRLQCYEGVDESRALYEWNHAKQILRIQAGSAGGDWDQTRDDVFSEEFLLTRPLLTAIRRTEPTVLLIDETDKADIEIEGLLLEVLSDFAVTVPELGTITAERRPLVVLTSNATRELSEALKRRCLFLHIDFPDADLERRILLSRVPELPEKIAEELVRIIGVLRGMQLKKLPSVAETIDWGRTVLALGMDTIDDEVIAATLGVVLKHQSDQIKASGELRLN
;
A
#
# COMPACT_ATOMS: atom_id res chain seq x y z
N VAL A 1 6.74 -14.59 30.26
CA VAL A 1 6.75 -15.22 28.92
C VAL A 1 5.52 -14.70 28.21
N SER A 2 5.67 -13.79 27.24
CA SER A 2 4.56 -13.27 26.44
C SER A 2 3.96 -14.42 25.61
N VAL A 3 2.64 -14.54 25.63
CA VAL A 3 1.92 -15.45 24.74
C VAL A 3 2.13 -14.93 23.31
N PRO A 4 2.61 -15.76 22.35
CA PRO A 4 2.81 -15.28 20.99
C PRO A 4 1.46 -14.86 20.39
N ALA A 5 1.46 -13.75 19.65
CA ALA A 5 0.27 -13.25 18.97
C ALA A 5 -0.35 -14.33 18.07
N SER A 6 -1.66 -14.51 18.17
CA SER A 6 -2.37 -15.54 17.43
C SER A 6 -2.44 -15.20 15.93
N ILE A 7 -2.19 -16.20 15.07
CA ILE A 7 -2.46 -16.12 13.64
C ILE A 7 -3.86 -16.66 13.42
N VAL A 8 -4.78 -15.80 13.01
CA VAL A 8 -6.15 -16.19 12.65
C VAL A 8 -6.32 -15.97 11.15
N PRO A 9 -6.29 -17.05 10.35
CA PRO A 9 -6.33 -16.94 8.90
C PRO A 9 -7.58 -16.21 8.40
N LEU A 10 -7.38 -15.38 7.38
CA LEU A 10 -8.41 -14.57 6.74
C LEU A 10 -9.01 -15.27 5.52
N PHE A 11 -8.24 -16.17 4.88
CA PHE A 11 -8.63 -16.89 3.68
C PHE A 11 -8.62 -18.41 3.90
N ALA A 12 -9.56 -19.10 3.25
CA ALA A 12 -9.67 -20.55 3.33
C ALA A 12 -8.58 -21.26 2.51
N ASP A 13 -8.39 -20.85 1.26
CA ASP A 13 -7.45 -21.38 0.29
C ASP A 13 -7.08 -20.31 -0.77
N ILE A 14 -6.28 -20.69 -1.77
CA ILE A 14 -5.84 -19.78 -2.85
C ILE A 14 -7.01 -19.35 -3.73
N ASP A 15 -7.95 -20.25 -4.01
CA ASP A 15 -9.12 -19.94 -4.85
C ASP A 15 -10.05 -18.96 -4.15
N ASP A 16 -10.17 -19.05 -2.82
CA ASP A 16 -10.89 -18.07 -2.00
C ASP A 16 -10.24 -16.68 -2.10
N VAL A 17 -8.90 -16.59 -2.11
CA VAL A 17 -8.18 -15.33 -2.33
C VAL A 17 -8.54 -14.75 -3.69
N VAL A 18 -8.40 -15.54 -4.78
CA VAL A 18 -8.71 -15.10 -6.15
C VAL A 18 -10.14 -14.57 -6.24
N ARG A 19 -11.09 -15.35 -5.77
CA ARG A 19 -12.52 -15.03 -5.84
C ARG A 19 -12.83 -13.73 -5.06
N ARG A 20 -12.42 -13.66 -3.81
CA ARG A 20 -12.74 -12.51 -2.94
C ARG A 20 -12.02 -11.22 -3.35
N LEU A 21 -10.80 -11.30 -3.88
CA LEU A 21 -10.12 -10.14 -4.46
C LEU A 21 -10.85 -9.67 -5.72
N ALA A 22 -11.28 -10.58 -6.60
CA ALA A 22 -12.03 -10.23 -7.80
C ALA A 22 -13.36 -9.52 -7.48
N GLU A 23 -14.05 -9.91 -6.41
CA GLU A 23 -15.27 -9.23 -5.92
C GLU A 23 -15.01 -7.75 -5.54
N THR A 24 -13.76 -7.39 -5.18
CA THR A 24 -13.37 -6.00 -4.93
C THR A 24 -12.90 -5.25 -6.19
N GLY A 25 -12.88 -5.91 -7.33
CA GLY A 25 -12.35 -5.40 -8.60
C GLY A 25 -10.82 -5.51 -8.71
N TYR A 26 -10.16 -6.29 -7.84
CA TYR A 26 -8.73 -6.60 -7.94
C TYR A 26 -8.53 -7.98 -8.59
N LEU A 27 -8.06 -8.00 -9.81
CA LEU A 27 -7.83 -9.23 -10.56
C LEU A 27 -6.42 -9.75 -10.28
N ALA A 28 -6.31 -10.67 -9.31
CA ALA A 28 -5.04 -11.29 -8.94
C ALA A 28 -4.74 -12.48 -9.88
N ASP A 29 -3.48 -12.59 -10.27
CA ASP A 29 -2.95 -13.82 -10.87
C ASP A 29 -2.68 -14.87 -9.78
N THR A 30 -2.35 -16.09 -10.20
CA THR A 30 -2.09 -17.20 -9.29
C THR A 30 -0.90 -16.93 -8.36
N ALA A 31 0.14 -16.23 -8.85
CA ALA A 31 1.33 -15.93 -8.05
C ALA A 31 0.99 -14.93 -6.93
N THR A 32 0.25 -13.87 -7.26
CA THR A 32 -0.24 -12.89 -6.30
C THR A 32 -1.15 -13.53 -5.25
N ALA A 33 -2.13 -14.34 -5.69
CA ALA A 33 -3.04 -15.01 -4.78
C ALA A 33 -2.31 -15.98 -3.84
N THR A 34 -1.35 -16.73 -4.36
CA THR A 34 -0.52 -17.65 -3.56
C THR A 34 0.31 -16.88 -2.53
N ALA A 35 0.93 -15.74 -2.91
CA ALA A 35 1.72 -14.93 -2.01
C ALA A 35 0.88 -14.36 -0.86
N VAL A 36 -0.31 -13.83 -1.16
CA VAL A 36 -1.27 -13.33 -0.16
C VAL A 36 -1.71 -14.45 0.77
N PHE A 37 -2.08 -15.62 0.23
CA PHE A 37 -2.49 -16.76 1.03
C PHE A 37 -1.37 -17.24 1.97
N LEU A 38 -0.14 -17.33 1.48
CA LEU A 38 1.00 -17.75 2.30
C LEU A 38 1.33 -16.70 3.38
N ALA A 39 1.25 -15.40 3.05
CA ALA A 39 1.45 -14.35 4.02
C ALA A 39 0.44 -14.43 5.18
N ASP A 40 -0.83 -14.64 4.85
CA ASP A 40 -1.90 -14.86 5.82
C ASP A 40 -1.67 -16.11 6.68
N ARG A 41 -1.37 -17.25 6.05
CA ARG A 41 -1.19 -18.54 6.73
C ARG A 41 0.04 -18.60 7.62
N LEU A 42 1.15 -18.02 7.19
CA LEU A 42 2.42 -18.05 7.90
C LEU A 42 2.57 -16.89 8.88
N GLY A 43 1.66 -15.89 8.84
CA GLY A 43 1.78 -14.67 9.62
C GLY A 43 3.05 -13.89 9.31
N LYS A 44 3.55 -13.98 8.06
CA LYS A 44 4.74 -13.27 7.59
C LYS A 44 4.36 -12.03 6.82
N PRO A 45 5.09 -10.92 6.96
CA PRO A 45 4.92 -9.76 6.10
C PRO A 45 5.12 -10.12 4.63
N LEU A 46 4.33 -9.50 3.74
CA LEU A 46 4.45 -9.61 2.30
C LEU A 46 5.08 -8.35 1.74
N LEU A 47 6.30 -8.45 1.20
CA LEU A 47 6.95 -7.38 0.45
C LEU A 47 6.54 -7.47 -1.01
N VAL A 48 5.84 -6.44 -1.49
CA VAL A 48 5.37 -6.31 -2.87
C VAL A 48 6.21 -5.25 -3.58
N GLU A 49 6.99 -5.67 -4.56
CA GLU A 49 7.88 -4.80 -5.33
C GLU A 49 7.47 -4.76 -6.80
N GLY A 50 7.76 -3.67 -7.49
CA GLY A 50 7.48 -3.50 -8.92
C GLY A 50 7.32 -2.04 -9.31
N PRO A 51 7.07 -1.74 -10.61
CA PRO A 51 6.90 -0.39 -11.11
C PRO A 51 5.79 0.39 -10.40
N ALA A 52 5.86 1.71 -10.44
CA ALA A 52 4.79 2.55 -9.88
C ALA A 52 3.49 2.35 -10.67
N GLY A 53 2.34 2.30 -9.96
CA GLY A 53 1.01 2.24 -10.57
C GLY A 53 0.58 0.89 -11.12
N VAL A 54 1.27 -0.22 -10.77
CA VAL A 54 0.86 -1.60 -11.13
C VAL A 54 -0.15 -2.22 -10.16
N GLY A 55 -0.56 -1.49 -9.11
CA GLY A 55 -1.59 -1.97 -8.18
C GLY A 55 -1.09 -2.53 -6.85
N LYS A 56 0.18 -2.31 -6.45
CA LYS A 56 0.75 -2.80 -5.18
C LYS A 56 -0.05 -2.32 -3.95
N THR A 57 -0.26 -1.02 -3.83
CA THR A 57 -1.06 -0.42 -2.75
C THR A 57 -2.51 -0.88 -2.79
N GLU A 58 -3.05 -1.07 -4.01
CA GLU A 58 -4.41 -1.55 -4.22
C GLU A 58 -4.59 -3.01 -3.78
N LEU A 59 -3.56 -3.85 -3.89
CA LEU A 59 -3.59 -5.21 -3.36
C LEU A 59 -3.89 -5.23 -1.85
N ALA A 60 -3.22 -4.39 -1.07
CA ALA A 60 -3.47 -4.30 0.37
C ALA A 60 -4.89 -3.79 0.68
N ARG A 61 -5.37 -2.79 -0.06
CA ARG A 61 -6.73 -2.27 0.08
C ARG A 61 -7.80 -3.30 -0.29
N ALA A 62 -7.60 -3.98 -1.42
CA ALA A 62 -8.48 -5.04 -1.87
C ALA A 62 -8.51 -6.20 -0.86
N THR A 63 -7.36 -6.57 -0.29
CA THR A 63 -7.26 -7.59 0.75
C THR A 63 -8.03 -7.19 2.00
N ALA A 64 -7.89 -5.96 2.47
CA ALA A 64 -8.64 -5.46 3.62
C ALA A 64 -10.15 -5.48 3.35
N HIS A 65 -10.59 -5.01 2.17
CA HIS A 65 -12.00 -5.02 1.79
C HIS A 65 -12.56 -6.44 1.64
N ALA A 66 -11.83 -7.31 0.93
CA ALA A 66 -12.21 -8.71 0.72
C ALA A 66 -12.40 -9.48 2.03
N THR A 67 -11.64 -9.15 3.07
CA THR A 67 -11.67 -9.84 4.37
C THR A 67 -12.50 -9.14 5.43
N GLY A 68 -13.09 -7.98 5.12
CA GLY A 68 -13.77 -7.14 6.12
C GLY A 68 -12.83 -6.62 7.21
N SER A 69 -11.52 -6.58 6.92
CA SER A 69 -10.49 -6.14 7.86
C SER A 69 -10.37 -4.62 7.89
N GLY A 70 -10.01 -4.06 9.04
CA GLY A 70 -9.60 -2.66 9.12
C GLY A 70 -8.28 -2.44 8.40
N LEU A 71 -8.19 -1.38 7.60
CA LEU A 71 -6.94 -0.97 6.96
C LEU A 71 -6.23 0.08 7.80
N VAL A 72 -5.01 -0.21 8.22
CA VAL A 72 -4.10 0.76 8.84
C VAL A 72 -2.95 1.03 7.86
N ARG A 73 -2.67 2.29 7.55
CA ARG A 73 -1.64 2.67 6.59
C ARG A 73 -0.55 3.52 7.23
N LEU A 74 0.70 3.09 7.06
CA LEU A 74 1.90 3.88 7.26
C LEU A 74 2.45 4.27 5.88
N GLN A 75 2.38 5.56 5.52
CA GLN A 75 3.02 6.08 4.32
C GLN A 75 4.46 6.44 4.64
N CYS A 76 5.42 5.78 4.00
CA CYS A 76 6.82 6.13 4.12
C CYS A 76 7.17 7.32 3.20
N TYR A 77 8.03 8.20 3.69
CA TYR A 77 8.61 9.34 2.99
C TYR A 77 9.94 9.70 3.67
N GLU A 78 10.79 10.44 3.00
CA GLU A 78 12.05 10.92 3.57
C GLU A 78 11.82 11.73 4.85
N GLY A 79 12.46 11.30 5.96
CA GLY A 79 12.30 11.95 7.27
C GLY A 79 11.05 11.53 8.06
N VAL A 80 10.39 10.43 7.71
CA VAL A 80 9.46 9.76 8.62
C VAL A 80 10.24 9.21 9.80
N ASP A 81 9.79 9.49 11.03
CA ASP A 81 10.45 9.10 12.27
C ASP A 81 9.56 8.18 13.13
N GLU A 82 10.10 7.69 14.23
CA GLU A 82 9.41 6.84 15.18
C GLU A 82 8.14 7.51 15.71
N SER A 83 8.18 8.82 15.99
CA SER A 83 7.05 9.56 16.54
C SER A 83 5.85 9.60 15.60
N ARG A 84 6.09 9.46 14.29
CA ARG A 84 5.07 9.40 13.25
C ARG A 84 4.67 7.98 12.85
N ALA A 85 5.58 7.03 13.02
CA ALA A 85 5.36 5.64 12.66
C ALA A 85 4.76 4.81 13.80
N LEU A 86 5.23 5.01 15.03
CA LEU A 86 4.94 4.12 16.16
C LEU A 86 4.03 4.76 17.21
N TYR A 87 4.51 5.75 17.94
CA TYR A 87 3.72 6.51 18.91
C TYR A 87 4.36 7.87 19.21
N GLU A 88 3.60 8.73 19.85
CA GLU A 88 4.05 10.02 20.36
C GLU A 88 3.31 10.35 21.67
N TRP A 89 3.99 10.99 22.62
CA TRP A 89 3.34 11.51 23.80
C TRP A 89 2.63 12.84 23.51
N ASN A 90 1.39 12.97 23.96
CA ASN A 90 0.63 14.23 23.87
C ASN A 90 1.12 15.23 24.92
N HIS A 91 2.28 15.84 24.67
CA HIS A 91 2.93 16.79 25.58
C HIS A 91 2.03 17.96 25.96
N ALA A 92 1.21 18.46 25.03
CA ALA A 92 0.29 19.54 25.31
C ALA A 92 -0.73 19.13 26.40
N LYS A 93 -1.30 17.93 26.28
CA LYS A 93 -2.25 17.37 27.26
C LYS A 93 -1.56 17.09 28.60
N GLN A 94 -0.32 16.57 28.57
CA GLN A 94 0.49 16.35 29.77
C GLN A 94 0.73 17.65 30.54
N ILE A 95 1.14 18.73 29.85
CA ILE A 95 1.36 20.04 30.48
C ILE A 95 0.07 20.58 31.11
N LEU A 96 -1.05 20.50 30.42
CA LEU A 96 -2.35 20.92 30.97
C LEU A 96 -2.72 20.10 32.21
N ARG A 97 -2.45 18.80 32.23
CA ARG A 97 -2.72 17.94 33.38
C ARG A 97 -1.85 18.29 34.57
N ILE A 98 -0.55 18.52 34.36
CA ILE A 98 0.38 18.96 35.40
C ILE A 98 -0.06 20.30 36.01
N GLN A 99 -0.44 21.28 35.17
CA GLN A 99 -0.91 22.57 35.63
C GLN A 99 -2.21 22.47 36.44
N ALA A 100 -3.13 21.62 36.03
CA ALA A 100 -4.38 21.37 36.75
C ALA A 100 -4.17 20.64 38.08
N GLY A 101 -3.10 19.82 38.20
CA GLY A 101 -2.77 19.05 39.42
C GLY A 101 -1.82 19.78 40.39
N SER A 102 -1.30 20.96 40.06
CA SER A 102 -0.22 21.67 40.80
C SER A 102 -0.56 22.13 42.21
N ALA A 103 -1.72 21.83 42.73
CA ALA A 103 -2.17 22.29 44.06
C ALA A 103 -1.92 21.28 45.18
N GLY A 104 -0.91 20.39 45.09
CA GLY A 104 -0.50 19.50 46.20
C GLY A 104 -0.33 18.02 45.93
N GLY A 105 -0.15 17.62 44.65
CA GLY A 105 0.08 16.22 44.27
C GLY A 105 1.52 15.76 44.51
N ASP A 106 1.69 14.48 44.91
CA ASP A 106 2.98 13.80 44.93
C ASP A 106 3.53 13.66 43.51
N TRP A 107 4.84 13.88 43.29
CA TRP A 107 5.50 13.79 42.00
C TRP A 107 5.35 12.40 41.35
N ASP A 108 5.49 11.35 42.14
CA ASP A 108 5.39 9.98 41.61
C ASP A 108 3.97 9.69 41.09
N GLN A 109 2.93 10.13 41.78
CA GLN A 109 1.55 10.03 41.29
C GLN A 109 1.32 10.86 40.03
N THR A 110 1.87 12.06 39.98
CA THR A 110 1.76 12.94 38.78
C THR A 110 2.48 12.34 37.57
N ARG A 111 3.68 11.76 37.75
CA ARG A 111 4.44 11.09 36.73
C ARG A 111 3.67 9.91 36.14
N ASP A 112 3.18 9.00 36.99
CA ASP A 112 2.43 7.82 36.57
C ASP A 112 1.11 8.19 35.85
N ASP A 113 0.49 9.30 36.28
CA ASP A 113 -0.72 9.81 35.63
C ASP A 113 -0.42 10.36 34.21
N VAL A 114 0.60 11.21 34.05
CA VAL A 114 0.89 11.85 32.75
C VAL A 114 1.55 10.92 31.72
N PHE A 115 2.14 9.81 32.15
CA PHE A 115 2.65 8.76 31.28
C PHE A 115 1.71 7.55 31.18
N SER A 116 0.43 7.76 31.45
CA SER A 116 -0.60 6.75 31.21
C SER A 116 -1.02 6.66 29.76
N GLU A 117 -1.72 5.59 29.39
CA GLU A 117 -2.24 5.37 28.02
C GLU A 117 -3.11 6.52 27.49
N GLU A 118 -3.74 7.29 28.37
CA GLU A 118 -4.58 8.44 28.01
C GLU A 118 -3.80 9.53 27.26
N PHE A 119 -2.49 9.65 27.50
CA PHE A 119 -1.62 10.64 26.89
C PHE A 119 -0.80 10.09 25.72
N LEU A 120 -0.95 8.79 25.41
CA LEU A 120 -0.25 8.15 24.30
C LEU A 120 -1.04 8.32 23.00
N LEU A 121 -0.43 9.00 22.03
CA LEU A 121 -0.95 9.11 20.66
C LEU A 121 -0.44 7.91 19.86
N THR A 122 -1.31 6.94 19.62
CA THR A 122 -0.95 5.79 18.79
C THR A 122 -0.81 6.19 17.33
N ARG A 123 0.28 5.79 16.71
CA ARG A 123 0.57 5.95 15.29
C ARG A 123 0.32 4.62 14.55
N PRO A 124 0.43 4.55 13.22
CA PRO A 124 -0.03 3.37 12.46
C PRO A 124 0.49 2.03 12.98
N LEU A 125 1.78 1.90 13.32
CA LEU A 125 2.35 0.63 13.78
C LEU A 125 1.73 0.18 15.12
N LEU A 126 1.72 1.06 16.12
CA LEU A 126 1.12 0.73 17.41
C LEU A 126 -0.39 0.56 17.32
N THR A 127 -1.05 1.34 16.45
CA THR A 127 -2.48 1.16 16.18
C THR A 127 -2.77 -0.24 15.65
N ALA A 128 -1.99 -0.73 14.69
CA ALA A 128 -2.17 -2.06 14.13
C ALA A 128 -1.91 -3.18 15.14
N ILE A 129 -0.91 -3.00 16.04
CA ILE A 129 -0.58 -3.96 17.10
C ILE A 129 -1.69 -4.04 18.15
N ARG A 130 -2.29 -2.91 18.53
CA ARG A 130 -3.35 -2.86 19.56
C ARG A 130 -4.71 -3.34 19.07
N ARG A 131 -4.91 -3.49 17.77
CA ARG A 131 -6.21 -3.93 17.23
C ARG A 131 -6.41 -5.42 17.48
N THR A 132 -7.56 -5.74 18.03
CA THR A 132 -8.05 -7.12 18.22
C THR A 132 -8.88 -7.60 17.02
N GLU A 133 -9.46 -6.66 16.28
CA GLU A 133 -10.20 -6.91 15.05
C GLU A 133 -9.28 -7.30 13.89
N PRO A 134 -9.76 -8.07 12.89
CA PRO A 134 -9.01 -8.35 11.67
C PRO A 134 -8.44 -7.07 11.07
N THR A 135 -7.14 -7.04 10.81
CA THR A 135 -6.45 -5.83 10.38
C THR A 135 -5.43 -6.15 9.30
N VAL A 136 -5.42 -5.33 8.26
CA VAL A 136 -4.34 -5.25 7.26
C VAL A 136 -3.50 -4.01 7.57
N LEU A 137 -2.21 -4.19 7.82
CA LEU A 137 -1.23 -3.11 7.97
C LEU A 137 -0.51 -2.92 6.64
N LEU A 138 -0.73 -1.79 6.00
CA LEU A 138 -0.04 -1.37 4.79
C LEU A 138 1.10 -0.42 5.15
N ILE A 139 2.33 -0.83 4.84
CA ILE A 139 3.53 0.02 4.92
C ILE A 139 3.89 0.40 3.49
N ASP A 140 3.49 1.60 3.08
CA ASP A 140 3.47 2.02 1.69
C ASP A 140 4.73 2.80 1.34
N GLU A 141 5.33 2.50 0.17
CA GLU A 141 6.57 3.10 -0.35
C GLU A 141 7.76 2.96 0.63
N THR A 142 7.97 1.75 1.16
CA THR A 142 9.01 1.43 2.15
C THR A 142 10.43 1.82 1.67
N ASP A 143 10.67 1.81 0.36
CA ASP A 143 11.92 2.23 -0.26
C ASP A 143 12.23 3.74 -0.10
N LYS A 144 11.30 4.54 0.41
CA LYS A 144 11.50 5.95 0.78
C LYS A 144 11.84 6.16 2.25
N ALA A 145 11.70 5.13 3.08
CA ALA A 145 12.03 5.21 4.49
C ALA A 145 13.55 5.19 4.72
N ASP A 146 13.99 5.82 5.80
CA ASP A 146 15.38 5.77 6.23
C ASP A 146 15.73 4.43 6.88
N ILE A 147 17.03 4.16 7.06
CA ILE A 147 17.53 2.93 7.70
C ILE A 147 17.00 2.79 9.13
N GLU A 148 16.82 3.90 9.83
CA GLU A 148 16.27 3.91 11.20
C GLU A 148 14.86 3.34 11.25
N ILE A 149 14.02 3.70 10.29
CA ILE A 149 12.66 3.14 10.17
C ILE A 149 12.69 1.67 9.77
N GLU A 150 13.63 1.26 8.90
CA GLU A 150 13.79 -0.17 8.62
C GLU A 150 14.17 -0.95 9.89
N GLY A 151 15.04 -0.38 10.74
CA GLY A 151 15.36 -0.95 12.06
C GLY A 151 14.14 -1.12 12.95
N LEU A 152 13.31 -0.08 13.03
CA LEU A 152 12.05 -0.10 13.77
C LEU A 152 11.08 -1.17 13.21
N LEU A 153 10.94 -1.26 11.88
CA LEU A 153 10.12 -2.28 11.24
C LEU A 153 10.63 -3.69 11.52
N LEU A 154 11.95 -3.89 11.57
CA LEU A 154 12.55 -5.17 11.92
C LEU A 154 12.18 -5.62 13.33
N GLU A 155 12.18 -4.70 14.31
CA GLU A 155 11.78 -4.97 15.69
C GLU A 155 10.28 -5.30 15.74
N VAL A 156 9.45 -4.38 15.26
CA VAL A 156 7.98 -4.49 15.34
C VAL A 156 7.44 -5.73 14.61
N LEU A 157 7.95 -6.01 13.41
CA LEU A 157 7.44 -7.10 12.57
C LEU A 157 8.00 -8.49 12.95
N SER A 158 9.02 -8.55 13.81
CA SER A 158 9.55 -9.83 14.30
C SER A 158 8.62 -10.49 15.31
N ASP A 159 8.21 -9.73 16.31
CA ASP A 159 7.46 -10.25 17.45
C ASP A 159 6.04 -9.67 17.53
N PHE A 160 5.70 -8.73 16.67
CA PHE A 160 4.46 -7.95 16.72
C PHE A 160 4.25 -7.34 18.11
N ALA A 161 5.32 -6.77 18.62
CA ALA A 161 5.39 -6.14 19.92
C ALA A 161 6.16 -4.82 19.85
N VAL A 162 5.86 -3.93 20.77
CA VAL A 162 6.50 -2.62 20.92
C VAL A 162 6.76 -2.40 22.41
N THR A 163 7.94 -1.94 22.76
CA THR A 163 8.25 -1.52 24.13
C THR A 163 8.15 -0.01 24.23
N VAL A 164 7.18 0.45 25.02
CA VAL A 164 7.04 1.85 25.44
C VAL A 164 7.65 1.95 26.84
N PRO A 165 8.73 2.74 27.05
CA PRO A 165 9.50 2.71 28.29
C PRO A 165 8.66 2.83 29.57
N GLU A 166 7.64 3.69 29.57
CA GLU A 166 6.80 3.97 30.72
C GLU A 166 5.62 2.99 30.89
N LEU A 167 5.21 2.32 29.81
CA LEU A 167 4.05 1.42 29.78
C LEU A 167 4.44 -0.06 29.67
N GLY A 168 5.72 -0.35 29.42
CA GLY A 168 6.20 -1.70 29.18
C GLY A 168 5.96 -2.20 27.77
N THR A 169 6.02 -3.52 27.58
CA THR A 169 5.88 -4.13 26.26
C THR A 169 4.42 -4.39 25.91
N ILE A 170 3.98 -3.82 24.82
CA ILE A 170 2.66 -4.01 24.22
C ILE A 170 2.80 -5.04 23.09
N THR A 171 2.17 -6.19 23.23
CA THR A 171 2.20 -7.28 22.25
C THR A 171 0.84 -7.42 21.58
N ALA A 172 0.84 -7.68 20.28
CA ALA A 172 -0.39 -7.92 19.56
C ALA A 172 -1.09 -9.20 20.05
N GLU A 173 -2.38 -9.11 20.34
CA GLU A 173 -3.21 -10.28 20.62
C GLU A 173 -3.50 -11.05 19.34
N ARG A 174 -3.74 -10.31 18.25
CA ARG A 174 -3.95 -10.82 16.89
C ARG A 174 -2.95 -10.20 15.94
N ARG A 175 -2.23 -11.04 15.17
CA ARG A 175 -1.29 -10.54 14.16
C ARG A 175 -2.04 -9.89 13.01
N PRO A 176 -1.74 -8.64 12.65
CA PRO A 176 -2.23 -8.06 11.41
C PRO A 176 -1.60 -8.77 10.20
N LEU A 177 -2.33 -8.85 9.08
CA LEU A 177 -1.70 -9.15 7.79
C LEU A 177 -0.92 -7.92 7.32
N VAL A 178 0.39 -8.07 7.15
CA VAL A 178 1.27 -6.93 6.82
C VAL A 178 1.66 -6.99 5.35
N VAL A 179 1.44 -5.88 4.66
CA VAL A 179 1.86 -5.68 3.26
C VAL A 179 2.80 -4.46 3.21
N LEU A 180 4.03 -4.69 2.75
CA LEU A 180 4.98 -3.63 2.45
C LEU A 180 4.99 -3.42 0.93
N THR A 181 5.03 -2.17 0.47
CA THR A 181 5.19 -1.87 -0.96
C THR A 181 6.51 -1.15 -1.22
N SER A 182 7.12 -1.43 -2.37
CA SER A 182 8.36 -0.80 -2.82
C SER A 182 8.31 -0.56 -4.34
N ASN A 183 8.81 0.60 -4.78
CA ASN A 183 9.05 0.89 -6.19
C ASN A 183 10.50 0.56 -6.60
N ALA A 184 11.28 -0.05 -5.69
CA ALA A 184 12.69 -0.36 -5.88
C ALA A 184 13.56 0.87 -6.24
N THR A 185 13.19 2.07 -5.76
CA THR A 185 14.00 3.28 -5.94
C THR A 185 15.27 3.25 -5.10
N ARG A 186 15.24 2.54 -4.00
CA ARG A 186 16.35 2.19 -3.12
C ARG A 186 16.24 0.71 -2.74
N GLU A 187 17.36 0.06 -2.59
CA GLU A 187 17.40 -1.32 -2.10
C GLU A 187 17.09 -1.37 -0.60
N LEU A 188 16.14 -2.21 -0.21
CA LEU A 188 15.83 -2.49 1.19
C LEU A 188 16.87 -3.41 1.80
N SER A 189 17.08 -3.30 3.12
CA SER A 189 18.04 -4.14 3.82
C SER A 189 17.73 -5.63 3.69
N GLU A 190 18.78 -6.44 3.55
CA GLU A 190 18.65 -7.89 3.51
C GLU A 190 17.98 -8.46 4.77
N ALA A 191 18.14 -7.78 5.91
CA ALA A 191 17.50 -8.17 7.16
C ALA A 191 15.96 -8.07 7.06
N LEU A 192 15.45 -7.00 6.45
CA LEU A 192 14.00 -6.82 6.24
C LEU A 192 13.47 -7.80 5.19
N LYS A 193 14.16 -7.94 4.06
CA LYS A 193 13.78 -8.89 2.99
C LYS A 193 13.66 -10.32 3.50
N ARG A 194 14.58 -10.80 4.33
CA ARG A 194 14.56 -12.17 4.91
C ARG A 194 13.36 -12.45 5.83
N ARG A 195 12.77 -11.41 6.41
CA ARG A 195 11.57 -11.55 7.25
C ARG A 195 10.28 -11.60 6.44
N CYS A 196 10.31 -11.09 5.22
CA CYS A 196 9.16 -11.00 4.34
C CYS A 196 9.06 -12.20 3.38
N LEU A 197 7.85 -12.52 2.97
CA LEU A 197 7.63 -13.16 1.69
C LEU A 197 7.79 -12.10 0.59
N PHE A 198 8.28 -12.49 -0.57
CA PHE A 198 8.54 -11.57 -1.68
C PHE A 198 7.57 -11.83 -2.84
N LEU A 199 6.98 -10.77 -3.35
CA LEU A 199 6.15 -10.78 -4.54
C LEU A 199 6.59 -9.64 -5.47
N HIS A 200 6.98 -9.97 -6.69
CA HIS A 200 7.17 -8.98 -7.74
C HIS A 200 5.91 -8.87 -8.59
N ILE A 201 5.38 -7.65 -8.74
CA ILE A 201 4.25 -7.34 -9.62
C ILE A 201 4.78 -6.45 -10.74
N ASP A 202 4.74 -6.97 -11.97
CA ASP A 202 5.08 -6.22 -13.18
C ASP A 202 3.82 -5.66 -13.86
N PHE A 203 4.00 -4.96 -14.98
CA PHE A 203 2.87 -4.58 -15.80
C PHE A 203 2.11 -5.83 -16.26
N PRO A 204 0.76 -5.81 -16.20
CA PRO A 204 -0.05 -6.92 -16.67
C PRO A 204 0.13 -7.15 -18.17
N ASP A 205 -0.11 -8.35 -18.63
CA ASP A 205 -0.28 -8.62 -20.06
C ASP A 205 -1.52 -7.91 -20.62
N ALA A 206 -1.64 -7.87 -21.93
CA ALA A 206 -2.71 -7.14 -22.61
C ALA A 206 -4.13 -7.66 -22.25
N ASP A 207 -4.29 -8.97 -22.04
CA ASP A 207 -5.58 -9.54 -21.68
C ASP A 207 -5.99 -9.18 -20.25
N LEU A 208 -5.08 -9.30 -19.31
CA LEU A 208 -5.32 -8.93 -17.92
C LEU A 208 -5.56 -7.41 -17.81
N GLU A 209 -4.78 -6.57 -18.52
CA GLU A 209 -4.96 -5.12 -18.48
C GLU A 209 -6.31 -4.70 -19.07
N ARG A 210 -6.75 -5.31 -20.18
CA ARG A 210 -8.08 -5.11 -20.76
C ARG A 210 -9.17 -5.46 -19.75
N ARG A 211 -9.06 -6.60 -19.07
CA ARG A 211 -10.01 -7.04 -18.04
C ARG A 211 -10.04 -6.07 -16.85
N ILE A 212 -8.88 -5.59 -16.41
CA ILE A 212 -8.77 -4.58 -15.35
C ILE A 212 -9.47 -3.29 -15.80
N LEU A 213 -9.18 -2.82 -17.02
CA LEU A 213 -9.76 -1.59 -17.57
C LEU A 213 -11.29 -1.69 -17.61
N LEU A 214 -11.85 -2.77 -18.15
CA LEU A 214 -13.30 -3.00 -18.22
C LEU A 214 -13.94 -3.17 -16.84
N SER A 215 -13.24 -3.77 -15.89
CA SER A 215 -13.71 -3.88 -14.51
C SER A 215 -13.81 -2.50 -13.80
N ARG A 216 -12.89 -1.58 -14.15
CA ARG A 216 -12.82 -0.24 -13.54
C ARG A 216 -13.60 0.83 -14.29
N VAL A 217 -13.93 0.59 -15.55
CA VAL A 217 -14.71 1.46 -16.45
C VAL A 217 -15.73 0.59 -17.20
N PRO A 218 -16.78 0.10 -16.53
CA PRO A 218 -17.72 -0.87 -17.12
C PRO A 218 -18.49 -0.35 -18.35
N GLU A 219 -18.65 0.97 -18.46
CA GLU A 219 -19.34 1.61 -19.58
C GLU A 219 -18.47 1.74 -20.83
N LEU A 220 -17.14 1.45 -20.74
CA LEU A 220 -16.24 1.56 -21.86
C LEU A 220 -16.49 0.43 -22.87
N PRO A 221 -16.70 0.74 -24.17
CA PRO A 221 -16.84 -0.29 -25.19
C PRO A 221 -15.59 -1.18 -25.27
N GLU A 222 -15.78 -2.50 -25.40
CA GLU A 222 -14.69 -3.47 -25.42
C GLU A 222 -13.65 -3.17 -26.51
N LYS A 223 -14.09 -2.76 -27.71
CA LYS A 223 -13.18 -2.36 -28.80
C LYS A 223 -12.27 -1.18 -28.45
N ILE A 224 -12.81 -0.22 -27.72
CA ILE A 224 -12.04 0.93 -27.21
C ILE A 224 -11.00 0.46 -26.19
N ALA A 225 -11.41 -0.42 -25.26
CA ALA A 225 -10.50 -0.96 -24.27
C ALA A 225 -9.34 -1.74 -24.92
N GLU A 226 -9.62 -2.57 -25.93
CA GLU A 226 -8.60 -3.30 -26.69
C GLU A 226 -7.60 -2.35 -27.36
N GLU A 227 -8.10 -1.29 -28.00
CA GLU A 227 -7.26 -0.32 -28.71
C GLU A 227 -6.40 0.48 -27.74
N LEU A 228 -6.95 0.96 -26.62
CA LEU A 228 -6.18 1.65 -25.57
C LEU A 228 -5.07 0.77 -25.04
N VAL A 229 -5.37 -0.48 -24.69
CA VAL A 229 -4.37 -1.43 -24.16
C VAL A 229 -3.29 -1.73 -25.21
N ARG A 230 -3.67 -1.86 -26.49
CA ARG A 230 -2.71 -2.02 -27.58
C ARG A 230 -1.74 -0.83 -27.68
N ILE A 231 -2.25 0.39 -27.62
CA ILE A 231 -1.42 1.60 -27.67
C ILE A 231 -0.52 1.70 -26.44
N ILE A 232 -1.04 1.42 -25.24
CA ILE A 232 -0.25 1.37 -24.00
C ILE A 232 0.90 0.36 -24.13
N GLY A 233 0.65 -0.81 -24.73
CA GLY A 233 1.69 -1.81 -24.99
C GLY A 233 2.80 -1.26 -25.89
N VAL A 234 2.44 -0.53 -26.95
CA VAL A 234 3.42 0.15 -27.83
C VAL A 234 4.21 1.20 -27.05
N LEU A 235 3.54 2.05 -26.28
CA LEU A 235 4.19 3.08 -25.46
C LEU A 235 5.17 2.48 -24.43
N ARG A 236 4.82 1.37 -23.80
CA ARG A 236 5.73 0.66 -22.87
C ARG A 236 6.94 0.03 -23.57
N GLY A 237 6.82 -0.31 -24.83
CA GLY A 237 7.96 -0.76 -25.66
C GLY A 237 8.94 0.34 -26.05
N MET A 238 8.56 1.61 -25.88
CA MET A 238 9.41 2.76 -26.19
C MET A 238 10.37 3.09 -25.05
N GLN A 239 11.50 3.72 -25.34
CA GLN A 239 12.43 4.25 -24.33
C GLN A 239 11.92 5.58 -23.79
N LEU A 240 10.89 5.55 -22.94
CA LEU A 240 10.32 6.72 -22.28
C LEU A 240 10.98 6.95 -20.92
N LYS A 241 10.96 8.20 -20.44
CA LYS A 241 11.41 8.55 -19.09
C LYS A 241 10.55 7.87 -18.02
N LYS A 242 9.24 7.80 -18.28
CA LYS A 242 8.27 7.13 -17.40
C LYS A 242 7.29 6.36 -18.27
N LEU A 243 7.26 5.05 -18.05
CA LEU A 243 6.29 4.17 -18.69
C LEU A 243 4.88 4.40 -18.13
N PRO A 244 3.83 4.37 -18.97
CA PRO A 244 2.46 4.49 -18.52
C PRO A 244 2.07 3.29 -17.65
N SER A 245 1.47 3.58 -16.51
CA SER A 245 1.00 2.58 -15.53
C SER A 245 -0.42 2.13 -15.83
N VAL A 246 -0.88 1.10 -15.13
CA VAL A 246 -2.28 0.65 -15.19
C VAL A 246 -3.25 1.75 -14.74
N ALA A 247 -2.85 2.58 -13.76
CA ALA A 247 -3.68 3.70 -13.32
C ALA A 247 -3.89 4.72 -14.45
N GLU A 248 -2.83 5.06 -15.21
CA GLU A 248 -2.94 5.94 -16.38
C GLU A 248 -3.77 5.31 -17.51
N THR A 249 -3.73 3.99 -17.69
CA THR A 249 -4.61 3.27 -18.63
C THR A 249 -6.07 3.44 -18.25
N ILE A 250 -6.41 3.27 -16.96
CA ILE A 250 -7.77 3.46 -16.45
C ILE A 250 -8.23 4.91 -16.63
N ASP A 251 -7.37 5.87 -16.31
CA ASP A 251 -7.68 7.30 -16.46
C ASP A 251 -7.87 7.67 -17.92
N TRP A 252 -7.14 7.03 -18.84
CA TRP A 252 -7.33 7.23 -20.28
C TRP A 252 -8.68 6.69 -20.75
N GLY A 253 -9.06 5.49 -20.32
CA GLY A 253 -10.38 4.93 -20.59
C GLY A 253 -11.52 5.84 -20.11
N ARG A 254 -11.41 6.37 -18.90
CA ARG A 254 -12.37 7.36 -18.36
C ARG A 254 -12.41 8.64 -19.18
N THR A 255 -11.25 9.11 -19.64
CA THR A 255 -11.15 10.33 -20.46
C THR A 255 -11.85 10.15 -21.79
N VAL A 256 -11.58 9.05 -22.50
CA VAL A 256 -12.21 8.75 -23.80
C VAL A 256 -13.73 8.64 -23.65
N LEU A 257 -14.19 7.97 -22.58
CA LEU A 257 -15.61 7.87 -22.28
C LEU A 257 -16.23 9.25 -21.99
N ALA A 258 -15.56 10.07 -21.16
CA ALA A 258 -16.03 11.42 -20.83
C ALA A 258 -16.12 12.38 -22.05
N LEU A 259 -15.26 12.16 -23.04
CA LEU A 259 -15.28 12.90 -24.31
C LEU A 259 -16.32 12.38 -25.29
N GLY A 260 -17.00 11.26 -25.00
CA GLY A 260 -18.00 10.64 -25.87
C GLY A 260 -17.41 10.12 -27.18
N MET A 261 -16.14 9.65 -27.16
CA MET A 261 -15.47 9.14 -28.34
C MET A 261 -15.84 7.66 -28.58
N ASP A 262 -16.28 7.37 -29.80
CA ASP A 262 -16.66 6.01 -30.22
C ASP A 262 -15.52 5.26 -30.92
N THR A 263 -14.42 5.98 -31.25
CA THR A 263 -13.22 5.45 -31.93
C THR A 263 -11.95 6.11 -31.36
N ILE A 264 -10.84 5.40 -31.44
CA ILE A 264 -9.51 5.89 -31.08
C ILE A 264 -8.73 6.11 -32.39
N ASP A 265 -8.80 7.32 -32.92
CA ASP A 265 -8.00 7.75 -34.05
C ASP A 265 -6.79 8.59 -33.62
N ASP A 266 -5.97 8.97 -34.61
CA ASP A 266 -4.75 9.73 -34.37
C ASP A 266 -5.02 11.09 -33.67
N GLU A 267 -6.15 11.74 -33.99
CA GLU A 267 -6.55 13.02 -33.41
C GLU A 267 -6.92 12.87 -31.94
N VAL A 268 -7.70 11.85 -31.60
CA VAL A 268 -8.06 11.51 -30.21
C VAL A 268 -6.81 11.14 -29.41
N ILE A 269 -5.90 10.33 -29.97
CA ILE A 269 -4.65 9.97 -29.30
C ILE A 269 -3.83 11.24 -29.05
N ALA A 270 -3.62 12.09 -30.06
CA ALA A 270 -2.82 13.30 -29.90
C ALA A 270 -3.41 14.26 -28.85
N ALA A 271 -4.73 14.43 -28.83
CA ALA A 271 -5.42 15.28 -27.86
C ALA A 271 -5.38 14.75 -26.42
N THR A 272 -5.30 13.43 -26.25
CA THR A 272 -5.41 12.79 -24.92
C THR A 272 -4.09 12.20 -24.40
N LEU A 273 -3.01 12.23 -25.19
CA LEU A 273 -1.71 11.64 -24.85
C LEU A 273 -1.15 12.16 -23.51
N GLY A 274 -1.47 13.40 -23.14
CA GLY A 274 -1.11 14.00 -21.84
C GLY A 274 -1.76 13.32 -20.63
N VAL A 275 -2.80 12.50 -20.82
CA VAL A 275 -3.41 11.70 -19.76
C VAL A 275 -2.46 10.59 -19.32
N VAL A 276 -1.78 9.95 -20.26
CA VAL A 276 -0.89 8.81 -20.00
C VAL A 276 0.58 9.18 -19.90
N LEU A 277 1.05 10.19 -20.62
CA LEU A 277 2.44 10.63 -20.62
C LEU A 277 2.58 11.99 -19.94
N LYS A 278 3.27 12.02 -18.77
CA LYS A 278 3.41 13.22 -17.95
C LYS A 278 4.65 14.05 -18.25
N HIS A 279 5.50 13.61 -19.17
CA HIS A 279 6.68 14.32 -19.64
C HIS A 279 6.53 14.76 -21.09
N GLN A 280 6.75 16.06 -21.36
CA GLN A 280 6.65 16.61 -22.71
C GLN A 280 7.59 15.89 -23.71
N SER A 281 8.82 15.54 -23.28
CA SER A 281 9.76 14.79 -24.11
C SER A 281 9.22 13.41 -24.53
N ASP A 282 8.46 12.76 -23.66
CA ASP A 282 7.86 11.46 -23.93
C ASP A 282 6.68 11.59 -24.88
N GLN A 283 5.87 12.66 -24.73
CA GLN A 283 4.77 12.98 -25.66
C GLN A 283 5.29 13.25 -27.06
N ILE A 284 6.33 14.09 -27.21
CA ILE A 284 6.95 14.37 -28.51
C ILE A 284 7.47 13.09 -29.16
N LYS A 285 8.15 12.24 -28.39
CA LYS A 285 8.68 10.97 -28.88
C LYS A 285 7.56 10.03 -29.33
N ALA A 286 6.54 9.87 -28.50
CA ALA A 286 5.40 9.03 -28.80
C ALA A 286 4.63 9.52 -30.04
N SER A 287 4.39 10.84 -30.17
CA SER A 287 3.74 11.41 -31.36
C SER A 287 4.51 11.10 -32.62
N GLY A 288 5.84 11.21 -32.60
CA GLY A 288 6.69 10.90 -33.75
C GLY A 288 6.65 9.42 -34.15
N GLU A 289 6.72 8.50 -33.17
CA GLU A 289 6.72 7.05 -33.44
C GLU A 289 5.33 6.52 -33.82
N LEU A 290 4.27 7.05 -33.21
CA LEU A 290 2.88 6.72 -33.57
C LEU A 290 2.43 7.42 -34.87
N ARG A 291 3.28 8.28 -35.46
CA ARG A 291 2.98 9.08 -36.65
C ARG A 291 1.75 9.97 -36.53
N LEU A 292 1.50 10.49 -35.35
CA LEU A 292 0.42 11.44 -35.08
C LEU A 292 0.80 12.79 -35.69
N ASN A 293 -0.03 13.32 -36.61
CA ASN A 293 0.19 14.60 -37.27
C ASN A 293 -0.32 15.79 -36.44
#